data_2ff237dc88110590f1a1d144a737e108
#
_entry.id   2ff237dc88110590f1a1d144a737e108
#
_cell.length_a   1.000
_cell.length_b   1.000
_cell.length_c   1.000
_cell.angle_alpha   90.00
_cell.angle_beta   90.00
_cell.angle_gamma   90.00
#
_symmetry.space_group_name_H-M   'P 1'
#
loop_
_entity.id
_entity.type
_entity.pdbx_description
1 polymer ?
#
loop_
_entity_poly.entity_id
_entity_poly.type
_entity_poly.pdbx_seq_one_letter_code
_entity_poly.pdbx_strand_id
1 'polypeptide(L)'
;RREDEAVLDTLRAALEHTKEDARREAAALHRVEHWRLKIVDGGDAGLAEFIALYPMADRQQLRTLARNAKAERLANKPPHAFREIFRVLRDLMAEADEAGSNDAEAIDEALEAE
;
A
#
# COMPACT_ATOMS: atom_id res chain seq x y z
N ARG A 1 32.63 -6.92 29.48
CA ARG A 1 31.26 -7.12 29.96
C ARG A 1 30.35 -5.95 29.61
N ARG A 2 30.85 -4.73 29.65
CA ARG A 2 30.17 -3.57 29.13
C ARG A 2 29.99 -3.68 27.58
N GLU A 3 30.96 -4.28 26.92
CA GLU A 3 30.92 -4.54 25.51
C GLU A 3 29.82 -5.54 25.14
N ASP A 4 29.63 -6.59 25.97
CA ASP A 4 28.58 -7.58 25.78
C ASP A 4 27.18 -6.97 25.95
N GLU A 5 27.01 -6.08 26.93
CA GLU A 5 25.76 -5.37 27.15
C GLU A 5 25.43 -4.43 25.96
N ALA A 6 26.43 -3.71 25.46
CA ALA A 6 26.27 -2.84 24.30
C ALA A 6 25.89 -3.63 23.05
N VAL A 7 26.48 -4.80 22.84
CA VAL A 7 26.17 -5.70 21.71
C VAL A 7 24.72 -6.20 21.86
N LEU A 8 24.29 -6.62 23.05
CA LEU A 8 22.94 -7.09 23.27
C LEU A 8 21.90 -5.98 23.06
N ASP A 9 22.20 -4.76 23.50
CA ASP A 9 21.32 -3.61 23.30
C ASP A 9 21.19 -3.28 21.79
N THR A 10 22.28 -3.34 21.05
CA THR A 10 22.30 -3.14 19.59
C THR A 10 21.45 -4.20 18.90
N LEU A 11 21.57 -5.47 19.29
CA LEU A 11 20.80 -6.58 18.74
C LEU A 11 19.31 -6.43 19.04
N ARG A 12 18.95 -6.01 20.25
CA ARG A 12 17.56 -5.75 20.63
C ARG A 12 16.96 -4.61 19.80
N ALA A 13 17.70 -3.52 19.63
CA ALA A 13 17.28 -2.38 18.82
C ALA A 13 17.05 -2.80 17.36
N ALA A 14 17.96 -3.59 16.80
CA ALA A 14 17.84 -4.11 15.44
C ALA A 14 16.61 -5.01 15.29
N LEU A 15 16.35 -5.88 16.28
CA LEU A 15 15.20 -6.78 16.29
C LEU A 15 13.87 -6.01 16.37
N GLU A 16 13.80 -4.98 17.23
CA GLU A 16 12.63 -4.12 17.36
C GLU A 16 12.35 -3.35 16.08
N HIS A 17 13.40 -2.83 15.42
CA HIS A 17 13.28 -2.15 14.13
C HIS A 17 12.72 -3.11 13.06
N THR A 18 13.19 -4.35 13.02
CA THR A 18 12.69 -5.38 12.11
C THR A 18 11.21 -5.69 12.36
N LYS A 19 10.80 -5.78 13.62
CA LYS A 19 9.40 -5.99 13.99
C LYS A 19 8.51 -4.83 13.57
N GLU A 20 8.98 -3.59 13.75
CA GLU A 20 8.24 -2.40 13.31
C GLU A 20 8.07 -2.36 11.80
N ASP A 21 9.12 -2.70 11.05
CA ASP A 21 9.07 -2.79 9.59
C ASP A 21 8.06 -3.84 9.15
N ALA A 22 8.04 -5.01 9.79
CA ALA A 22 7.09 -6.07 9.50
C ALA A 22 5.65 -5.62 9.78
N ARG A 23 5.40 -4.89 10.86
CA ARG A 23 4.08 -4.35 11.18
C ARG A 23 3.61 -3.32 10.16
N ARG A 24 4.51 -2.44 9.72
CA ARG A 24 4.19 -1.42 8.68
C ARG A 24 3.87 -2.09 7.35
N GLU A 25 4.64 -3.11 6.98
CA GLU A 25 4.40 -3.87 5.77
C GLU A 25 3.05 -4.60 5.82
N ALA A 26 2.73 -5.24 6.93
CA ALA A 26 1.45 -5.90 7.14
C ALA A 26 0.29 -4.90 7.05
N ALA A 27 0.44 -3.73 7.67
CA ALA A 27 -0.58 -2.68 7.62
C ALA A 27 -0.78 -2.16 6.19
N ALA A 28 0.31 -2.01 5.42
CA ALA A 28 0.24 -1.61 4.03
C ALA A 28 -0.52 -2.64 3.19
N LEU A 29 -0.26 -3.93 3.38
CA LEU A 29 -0.96 -5.00 2.69
C LEU A 29 -2.45 -5.04 3.05
N HIS A 30 -2.80 -4.81 4.31
CA HIS A 30 -4.20 -4.73 4.74
C HIS A 30 -4.93 -3.56 4.06
N ARG A 31 -4.28 -2.41 3.88
CA ARG A 31 -4.87 -1.29 3.17
C ARG A 31 -5.14 -1.63 1.70
N VAL A 32 -4.21 -2.33 1.06
CA VAL A 32 -4.37 -2.78 -0.34
C VAL A 32 -5.56 -3.75 -0.44
N GLU A 33 -5.66 -4.73 0.45
CA GLU A 33 -6.77 -5.68 0.50
C GLU A 33 -8.11 -4.97 0.72
N HIS A 34 -8.15 -4.00 1.61
CA HIS A 34 -9.34 -3.19 1.88
C HIS A 34 -9.83 -2.47 0.62
N TRP A 35 -8.93 -1.78 -0.08
CA TRP A 35 -9.29 -1.08 -1.31
C TRP A 35 -9.68 -2.01 -2.44
N ARG A 36 -9.02 -3.17 -2.55
CA ARG A 36 -9.40 -4.19 -3.53
C ARG A 36 -10.86 -4.60 -3.35
N LEU A 37 -11.25 -4.92 -2.13
CA LEU A 37 -12.63 -5.30 -1.83
C LEU A 37 -13.61 -4.15 -2.09
N LYS A 38 -13.27 -2.93 -1.71
CA LYS A 38 -14.11 -1.76 -1.96
C LYS A 38 -14.33 -1.51 -3.45
N ILE A 39 -13.29 -1.68 -4.26
CA ILE A 39 -13.36 -1.46 -5.70
C ILE A 39 -14.13 -2.59 -6.38
N VAL A 40 -13.86 -3.86 -6.04
CA VAL A 40 -14.51 -5.01 -6.66
C VAL A 40 -15.98 -5.12 -6.21
N ASP A 41 -16.24 -5.06 -4.93
CA ASP A 41 -17.60 -5.24 -4.38
C ASP A 41 -18.43 -3.95 -4.39
N GLY A 42 -17.80 -2.81 -4.18
CA GLY A 42 -18.46 -1.51 -4.15
C GLY A 42 -18.68 -0.89 -5.52
N GLY A 43 -18.07 -1.42 -6.56
CA GLY A 43 -18.22 -0.94 -7.93
C GLY A 43 -17.73 0.49 -8.13
N ASP A 44 -18.46 1.27 -8.92
CA ASP A 44 -18.07 2.63 -9.29
C ASP A 44 -17.96 3.56 -8.07
N ALA A 45 -18.77 3.37 -7.03
CA ALA A 45 -18.69 4.17 -5.83
C ALA A 45 -17.39 3.93 -5.05
N GLY A 46 -16.99 2.67 -4.90
CA GLY A 46 -15.72 2.31 -4.27
C GLY A 46 -14.53 2.79 -5.06
N LEU A 47 -14.59 2.68 -6.38
CA LEU A 47 -13.55 3.19 -7.28
C LEU A 47 -13.43 4.71 -7.18
N ALA A 48 -14.55 5.43 -7.14
CA ALA A 48 -14.55 6.89 -7.01
C ALA A 48 -13.87 7.34 -5.70
N GLU A 49 -14.13 6.65 -4.60
CA GLU A 49 -13.46 6.93 -3.32
C GLU A 49 -11.95 6.75 -3.43
N PHE A 50 -11.51 5.67 -4.08
CA PHE A 50 -10.09 5.39 -4.28
C PHE A 50 -9.42 6.48 -5.13
N ILE A 51 -10.04 6.85 -6.25
CA ILE A 51 -9.53 7.88 -7.17
C ILE A 51 -9.43 9.24 -6.47
N ALA A 52 -10.35 9.55 -5.57
CA ALA A 52 -10.28 10.79 -4.78
C ALA A 52 -9.01 10.87 -3.93
N LEU A 53 -8.54 9.75 -3.40
CA LEU A 53 -7.30 9.67 -2.62
C LEU A 53 -6.06 9.50 -3.50
N TYR A 54 -6.18 8.83 -4.63
CA TYR A 54 -5.09 8.51 -5.55
C TYR A 54 -5.45 8.97 -6.97
N PRO A 55 -5.44 10.30 -7.23
CA PRO A 55 -5.90 10.84 -8.53
C PRO A 55 -5.05 10.41 -9.72
N MET A 56 -3.81 9.96 -9.49
CA MET A 56 -2.92 9.47 -10.53
C MET A 56 -3.28 8.06 -11.03
N ALA A 57 -4.22 7.39 -10.37
CA ALA A 57 -4.61 6.03 -10.74
C ALA A 57 -5.33 6.00 -12.09
N ASP A 58 -5.10 4.92 -12.85
CA ASP A 58 -5.80 4.68 -14.10
C ASP A 58 -7.20 4.11 -13.81
N ARG A 59 -8.20 4.98 -13.85
CA ARG A 59 -9.60 4.62 -13.57
C ARG A 59 -10.11 3.51 -14.50
N GLN A 60 -9.78 3.60 -15.78
CA GLN A 60 -10.25 2.63 -16.77
C GLN A 60 -9.65 1.24 -16.53
N GLN A 61 -8.37 1.17 -16.22
CA GLN A 61 -7.69 -0.08 -15.89
C GLN A 61 -8.33 -0.73 -14.66
N LEU A 62 -8.52 0.03 -13.60
CA LEU A 62 -9.10 -0.47 -12.34
C LEU A 62 -10.55 -0.93 -12.54
N ARG A 63 -11.32 -0.19 -13.32
CA ARG A 63 -12.70 -0.56 -13.63
C ARG A 63 -12.76 -1.89 -14.39
N THR A 64 -11.90 -2.04 -15.40
CA THR A 64 -11.83 -3.26 -16.20
C THR A 64 -11.43 -4.46 -15.32
N LEU A 65 -10.39 -4.30 -14.50
CA LEU A 65 -9.95 -5.37 -13.59
C LEU A 65 -11.03 -5.73 -12.56
N ALA A 66 -11.74 -4.74 -12.03
CA ALA A 66 -12.82 -4.98 -11.07
C ALA A 66 -13.97 -5.77 -11.70
N ARG A 67 -14.37 -5.42 -12.92
CA ARG A 67 -15.40 -6.14 -13.66
C ARG A 67 -15.00 -7.57 -13.96
N ASN A 68 -13.76 -7.76 -14.40
CA ASN A 68 -13.21 -9.08 -14.71
C ASN A 68 -13.12 -9.93 -13.43
N ALA A 69 -12.69 -9.36 -12.31
CA ALA A 69 -12.63 -10.05 -11.03
C ALA A 69 -14.00 -10.54 -10.58
N LYS A 70 -15.01 -9.69 -10.74
CA LYS A 70 -16.40 -10.01 -10.40
C LYS A 70 -16.94 -11.12 -11.30
N ALA A 71 -16.68 -11.05 -12.61
CA ALA A 71 -17.08 -12.03 -13.58
C ALA A 71 -16.42 -13.40 -13.31
N GLU A 72 -15.13 -13.41 -12.99
CA GLU A 72 -14.41 -14.63 -12.63
C GLU A 72 -15.03 -15.30 -11.40
N ARG A 73 -15.35 -14.53 -10.38
CA ARG A 73 -15.97 -15.03 -9.14
C ARG A 73 -17.34 -15.64 -9.41
N LEU A 74 -18.18 -14.96 -10.18
CA LEU A 74 -19.52 -15.45 -10.55
C LEU A 74 -19.48 -16.70 -11.40
N ALA A 75 -18.48 -16.83 -12.28
CA ALA A 75 -18.29 -17.98 -13.15
C ALA A 75 -17.48 -19.11 -12.49
N ASN A 76 -17.06 -18.91 -11.25
CA ASN A 76 -16.23 -19.85 -10.50
C ASN A 76 -14.91 -20.18 -11.20
N LYS A 77 -14.33 -19.17 -11.85
CA LYS A 77 -13.05 -19.26 -12.56
C LYS A 77 -11.89 -18.86 -11.64
N PRO A 78 -10.63 -19.22 -12.01
CA PRO A 78 -9.47 -18.78 -11.24
C PRO A 78 -9.41 -17.25 -11.13
N PRO A 79 -9.01 -16.71 -9.95
CA PRO A 79 -9.09 -15.27 -9.69
C PRO A 79 -7.90 -14.48 -10.25
N HIS A 80 -7.69 -14.51 -11.55
CA HIS A 80 -6.56 -13.81 -12.20
C HIS A 80 -6.68 -12.29 -12.09
N ALA A 81 -7.84 -11.73 -12.43
CA ALA A 81 -8.06 -10.29 -12.35
C ALA A 81 -8.07 -9.79 -10.91
N PHE A 82 -8.60 -10.57 -9.98
CA PHE A 82 -8.60 -10.25 -8.55
C PHE A 82 -7.17 -10.14 -8.00
N ARG A 83 -6.28 -11.02 -8.42
CA ARG A 83 -4.85 -10.97 -8.06
C ARG A 83 -4.14 -9.81 -8.73
N GLU A 84 -4.45 -9.55 -10.01
CA GLU A 84 -3.84 -8.45 -10.77
C GLU A 84 -4.18 -7.09 -10.17
N ILE A 85 -5.44 -6.88 -9.78
CA ILE A 85 -5.84 -5.62 -9.16
C ILE A 85 -5.09 -5.38 -7.84
N PHE A 86 -4.78 -6.42 -7.08
CA PHE A 86 -3.96 -6.30 -5.88
C PHE A 86 -2.57 -5.74 -6.20
N ARG A 87 -1.92 -6.27 -7.24
CA ARG A 87 -0.59 -5.81 -7.66
C ARG A 87 -0.61 -4.35 -8.09
N VAL A 88 -1.59 -3.98 -8.88
CA VAL A 88 -1.75 -2.59 -9.37
C VAL A 88 -1.95 -1.64 -8.20
N LEU A 89 -2.83 -1.97 -7.27
CA LEU A 89 -3.09 -1.14 -6.08
C LEU A 89 -1.86 -1.06 -5.17
N ARG A 90 -1.20 -2.18 -4.94
CA ARG A 90 0.02 -2.23 -4.12
C ARG A 90 1.09 -1.30 -4.67
N ASP A 91 1.39 -1.40 -5.96
CA ASP A 91 2.43 -0.60 -6.60
C ASP A 91 2.07 0.88 -6.62
N LEU A 92 0.82 1.20 -6.91
CA LEU A 92 0.33 2.57 -6.93
C LEU A 92 0.39 3.22 -5.54
N MET A 93 -0.06 2.52 -4.52
CA MET A 93 -0.08 3.02 -3.14
C MET A 93 1.34 3.17 -2.59
N ALA A 94 2.25 2.27 -2.93
CA ALA A 94 3.66 2.35 -2.56
C ALA A 94 4.33 3.57 -3.20
N GLU A 95 4.07 3.84 -4.48
CA GLU A 95 4.57 5.02 -5.20
C GLU A 95 4.05 6.32 -4.58
N ALA A 96 2.77 6.34 -4.22
CA ALA A 96 2.14 7.50 -3.58
C ALA A 96 2.75 7.77 -2.19
N ASP A 97 3.03 6.73 -1.42
CA ASP A 97 3.67 6.85 -0.10
C ASP A 97 5.10 7.41 -0.24
N GLU A 98 5.86 6.94 -1.22
CA GLU A 98 7.20 7.46 -1.51
C GLU A 98 7.16 8.92 -1.94
N ALA A 99 6.24 9.29 -2.83
CA ALA A 99 6.06 10.67 -3.28
C ALA A 99 5.67 11.59 -2.11
N GLY A 100 4.78 11.14 -1.22
CA GLY A 100 4.38 11.87 -0.03
C GLY A 100 5.54 12.08 0.93
N SER A 101 6.39 11.07 1.14
CA SER A 101 7.60 11.17 1.96
C SER A 101 8.59 12.16 1.38
N ASN A 102 8.82 12.14 0.07
CA ASN A 102 9.71 13.07 -0.62
C ASN A 102 9.21 14.52 -0.52
N ASP A 103 7.92 14.74 -0.67
CA ASP A 103 7.30 16.06 -0.52
C ASP A 103 7.45 16.58 0.91
N ALA A 104 7.27 15.74 1.91
CA ALA A 104 7.45 16.12 3.31
C ALA A 104 8.90 16.49 3.62
N GLU A 105 9.87 15.75 3.10
CA GLU A 105 11.29 16.05 3.22
C GLU A 105 11.65 17.39 2.57
N ALA A 106 11.13 17.64 1.39
CA ALA A 106 11.36 18.90 0.67
C ALA A 106 10.80 20.11 1.44
N ILE A 107 9.65 19.97 2.07
CA ILE A 107 9.04 21.02 2.90
C ILE A 107 9.90 21.29 4.13
N ASP A 108 10.38 20.27 4.81
CA ASP A 108 11.24 20.39 5.99
C ASP A 108 12.56 21.08 5.64
N GLU A 109 13.18 20.73 4.52
CA GLU A 109 14.40 21.38 4.03
C GLU A 109 14.16 22.86 3.72
N ALA A 110 13.04 23.20 3.11
CA ALA A 110 12.67 24.59 2.82
C ALA A 110 12.48 25.41 4.09
N LEU A 111 11.90 24.83 5.13
CA LEU A 111 11.70 25.46 6.43
C LEU A 111 13.03 25.70 7.16
N GLU A 112 13.96 24.75 7.07
CA GLU A 112 15.30 24.89 7.68
C GLU A 112 16.16 25.94 6.98
N ALA A 113 15.94 26.17 5.69
CA ALA A 113 16.70 27.15 4.90
C ALA A 113 16.33 28.61 5.23
N GLU A 114 15.20 28.85 5.85
CA GLU A 114 14.77 30.19 6.30
C GLU A 114 15.31 30.51 7.69
#